data_4576c398d730ec152e325c9bca3c7306
#
_entry.id   4576c398d730ec152e325c9bca3c7306
#
_cell.length_a   1.000
_cell.length_b   1.000
_cell.length_c   1.000
_cell.angle_alpha   90.00
_cell.angle_beta   90.00
_cell.angle_gamma   90.00
#
_symmetry.space_group_name_H-M   'P 1'
#
loop_
_entity.id
_entity.type
_entity.pdbx_description
1 polymer ?
#
loop_
_entity_poly.entity_id
_entity_poly.type
_entity_poly.pdbx_seq_one_letter_code
_entity_poly.pdbx_strand_id
1 'polypeptide(L)'
;MPNDRIAIATTGLSSFNRILNIFGHEATDFPTQPRVAVIGANRIGQRIAADWLDAGASVTVIERDLQVANTLSGTDIGSHPMLEVIHGDHLDRDILTEIGISEHHIAIAALEDDLASIAAALLASDMGVQRTGLLLYDADLVKVTQRMGITFAVDRKRVAVDNMLAQIHTKTAGGYAILSNIPNIIGVSMLVSKNSKFAGKRVLEAAFPEWMRIAFIQRRNTNGIWESLRPSPDKTLLEEDRLIIFCSPERVVELEKRFKV
;
A
#
# COMPACT_ATOMS: atom_id res chain seq x y z
N MET A 1 15.67 16.37 -13.41
CA MET A 1 16.60 15.64 -14.28
C MET A 1 15.98 14.33 -14.71
N PRO A 2 16.33 13.73 -15.86
CA PRO A 2 15.89 12.37 -16.18
C PRO A 2 16.28 11.45 -15.02
N ASN A 3 15.36 10.58 -14.57
CA ASN A 3 15.49 9.66 -13.42
C ASN A 3 15.33 10.27 -12.01
N ASP A 4 14.94 11.53 -11.87
CA ASP A 4 14.55 12.05 -10.55
C ASP A 4 13.27 11.33 -10.07
N ARG A 5 13.25 10.96 -8.79
CA ARG A 5 12.07 10.40 -8.12
C ARG A 5 11.36 11.50 -7.36
N ILE A 6 10.07 11.62 -7.57
CA ILE A 6 9.24 12.64 -6.93
C ILE A 6 8.25 11.94 -6.00
N ALA A 7 8.27 12.30 -4.72
CA ALA A 7 7.24 11.90 -3.78
C ALA A 7 6.10 12.93 -3.81
N ILE A 8 4.89 12.47 -4.09
CA ILE A 8 3.72 13.33 -4.15
C ILE A 8 2.67 12.77 -3.22
N ALA A 9 2.17 13.61 -2.32
CA ALA A 9 1.03 13.27 -1.48
C ALA A 9 -0.26 13.75 -2.15
N THR A 10 -1.24 12.87 -2.24
CA THR A 10 -2.55 13.16 -2.84
C THR A 10 -3.69 12.81 -1.91
N THR A 11 -4.82 13.46 -2.09
CA THR A 11 -6.08 13.12 -1.41
C THR A 11 -7.03 12.46 -2.42
N GLY A 12 -7.16 11.14 -2.33
CA GLY A 12 -8.08 10.35 -3.15
C GLY A 12 -7.57 10.02 -4.56
N LEU A 13 -8.21 9.02 -5.17
CA LEU A 13 -7.84 8.45 -6.48
C LEU A 13 -7.93 9.46 -7.64
N SER A 14 -8.93 10.37 -7.63
CA SER A 14 -9.08 11.36 -8.69
C SER A 14 -7.90 12.33 -8.78
N SER A 15 -7.37 12.75 -7.61
CA SER A 15 -6.18 13.59 -7.54
C SER A 15 -4.93 12.82 -7.95
N PHE A 16 -4.84 11.54 -7.57
CA PHE A 16 -3.75 10.65 -7.98
C PHE A 16 -3.71 10.46 -9.50
N ASN A 17 -4.85 10.12 -10.13
CA ASN A 17 -4.96 9.93 -11.58
C ASN A 17 -4.61 11.20 -12.35
N ARG A 18 -5.04 12.37 -11.86
CA ARG A 18 -4.68 13.66 -12.47
C ARG A 18 -3.16 13.90 -12.45
N ILE A 19 -2.50 13.53 -11.37
CA ILE A 19 -1.04 13.66 -11.25
C ILE A 19 -0.33 12.70 -12.19
N LEU A 20 -0.76 11.44 -12.28
CA LEU A 20 -0.22 10.48 -13.24
C LEU A 20 -0.27 11.04 -14.67
N ASN A 21 -1.41 11.59 -15.08
CA ASN A 21 -1.58 12.20 -16.40
C ASN A 21 -0.62 13.39 -16.63
N ILE A 22 -0.41 14.26 -15.63
CA ILE A 22 0.55 15.38 -15.72
C ILE A 22 1.97 14.89 -15.98
N PHE A 23 2.35 13.74 -15.41
CA PHE A 23 3.67 13.12 -15.61
C PHE A 23 3.73 12.20 -16.85
N GLY A 24 2.70 12.20 -17.70
CA GLY A 24 2.67 11.40 -18.93
C GLY A 24 2.41 9.91 -18.68
N HIS A 25 1.96 9.55 -17.49
CA HIS A 25 1.46 8.21 -17.20
C HIS A 25 -0.04 8.20 -17.46
N GLU A 26 -0.48 7.37 -18.41
CA GLU A 26 -1.91 7.11 -18.54
C GLU A 26 -2.43 6.50 -17.24
N ALA A 27 -3.42 7.17 -16.63
CA ALA A 27 -4.19 6.55 -15.58
C ALA A 27 -4.95 5.39 -16.23
N THR A 28 -4.45 4.19 -16.09
CA THR A 28 -5.21 3.00 -16.48
C THR A 28 -6.48 3.02 -15.65
N ASP A 29 -7.63 3.15 -16.31
CA ASP A 29 -8.93 3.02 -15.67
C ASP A 29 -9.01 1.63 -15.06
N PHE A 30 -8.78 1.58 -13.76
CA PHE A 30 -8.93 0.35 -13.01
C PHE A 30 -10.43 0.15 -12.81
N PRO A 31 -10.99 -0.98 -13.20
CA PRO A 31 -12.43 -1.18 -13.11
C PRO A 31 -12.91 -1.07 -11.66
N THR A 32 -14.11 -0.56 -11.49
CA THR A 32 -14.75 -0.43 -10.16
C THR A 32 -14.99 -1.79 -9.49
N GLN A 33 -15.11 -2.84 -10.28
CA GLN A 33 -15.20 -4.23 -9.82
C GLN A 33 -14.11 -5.04 -10.54
N PRO A 34 -12.88 -5.06 -10.02
CA PRO A 34 -11.80 -5.80 -10.66
C PRO A 34 -11.95 -7.31 -10.45
N ARG A 35 -11.47 -8.07 -11.43
CA ARG A 35 -11.25 -9.52 -11.29
C ARG A 35 -9.84 -9.74 -10.78
N VAL A 36 -9.69 -10.42 -9.66
CA VAL A 36 -8.41 -10.63 -8.98
C VAL A 36 -8.15 -12.13 -8.81
N ALA A 37 -7.02 -12.60 -9.32
CA ALA A 37 -6.54 -13.95 -9.05
C ALA A 37 -5.56 -13.91 -7.86
N VAL A 38 -5.79 -14.75 -6.86
CA VAL A 38 -4.88 -14.95 -5.73
C VAL A 38 -4.32 -16.36 -5.83
N ILE A 39 -3.01 -16.47 -6.00
CA ILE A 39 -2.32 -17.74 -6.16
C ILE A 39 -1.73 -18.15 -4.81
N GLY A 40 -2.30 -19.18 -4.21
CA GLY A 40 -2.02 -19.68 -2.88
C GLY A 40 -3.07 -19.29 -1.85
N ALA A 41 -3.63 -20.28 -1.15
CA ALA A 41 -4.66 -20.14 -0.12
C ALA A 41 -4.10 -20.21 1.31
N ASN A 42 -2.81 -19.89 1.53
CA ASN A 42 -2.27 -19.73 2.85
C ASN A 42 -2.90 -18.51 3.58
N ARG A 43 -2.61 -18.32 4.87
CA ARG A 43 -3.23 -17.24 5.67
C ARG A 43 -3.11 -15.85 5.03
N ILE A 44 -2.04 -15.58 4.30
CA ILE A 44 -1.85 -14.29 3.63
C ILE A 44 -2.69 -14.23 2.36
N GLY A 45 -2.71 -15.28 1.55
CA GLY A 45 -3.56 -15.36 0.36
C GLY A 45 -5.04 -15.20 0.72
N GLN A 46 -5.50 -15.88 1.77
CA GLN A 46 -6.87 -15.74 2.29
C GLN A 46 -7.17 -14.29 2.72
N ARG A 47 -6.22 -13.63 3.40
CA ARG A 47 -6.41 -12.24 3.81
C ARG A 47 -6.44 -11.29 2.62
N ILE A 48 -5.59 -11.49 1.62
CA ILE A 48 -5.62 -10.72 0.36
C ILE A 48 -6.96 -10.90 -0.34
N ALA A 49 -7.45 -12.14 -0.42
CA ALA A 49 -8.76 -12.42 -1.00
C ALA A 49 -9.88 -11.69 -0.26
N ALA A 50 -9.89 -11.73 1.09
CA ALA A 50 -10.87 -11.03 1.91
C ALA A 50 -10.85 -9.51 1.67
N ASP A 51 -9.68 -8.89 1.70
CA ASP A 51 -9.54 -7.45 1.52
C ASP A 51 -10.02 -7.00 0.12
N TRP A 52 -9.81 -7.82 -0.92
CA TRP A 52 -10.32 -7.54 -2.26
C TRP A 52 -11.84 -7.74 -2.38
N LEU A 53 -12.40 -8.78 -1.74
CA LEU A 53 -13.85 -8.98 -1.68
C LEU A 53 -14.53 -7.82 -0.96
N ASP A 54 -13.99 -7.37 0.17
CA ASP A 54 -14.49 -6.21 0.92
C ASP A 54 -14.42 -4.91 0.08
N ALA A 55 -13.47 -4.83 -0.85
CA ALA A 55 -13.37 -3.74 -1.83
C ALA A 55 -14.32 -3.90 -3.03
N GLY A 56 -15.14 -4.97 -3.10
CA GLY A 56 -16.10 -5.21 -4.17
C GLY A 56 -15.53 -5.91 -5.40
N ALA A 57 -14.35 -6.52 -5.31
CA ALA A 57 -13.77 -7.31 -6.39
C ALA A 57 -14.41 -8.69 -6.54
N SER A 58 -14.29 -9.28 -7.73
CA SER A 58 -14.45 -10.71 -7.94
C SER A 58 -13.11 -11.40 -7.77
N VAL A 59 -13.04 -12.43 -6.94
CA VAL A 59 -11.77 -13.06 -6.56
C VAL A 59 -11.78 -14.54 -6.93
N THR A 60 -10.73 -15.00 -7.61
CA THR A 60 -10.44 -16.42 -7.86
C THR A 60 -9.20 -16.81 -7.07
N VAL A 61 -9.33 -17.75 -6.15
CA VAL A 61 -8.19 -18.32 -5.39
C VAL A 61 -7.79 -19.63 -6.03
N ILE A 62 -6.50 -19.77 -6.36
CA ILE A 62 -5.92 -20.99 -6.96
C ILE A 62 -5.04 -21.64 -5.91
N GLU A 63 -5.37 -22.88 -5.53
CA GLU A 63 -4.63 -23.63 -4.50
C GLU A 63 -4.33 -25.04 -4.99
N ARG A 64 -3.06 -25.44 -4.85
CA ARG A 64 -2.56 -26.74 -5.28
C ARG A 64 -2.92 -27.86 -4.31
N ASP A 65 -3.01 -27.55 -3.00
CA ASP A 65 -3.37 -28.53 -1.99
C ASP A 65 -4.89 -28.62 -1.87
N LEU A 66 -5.44 -29.80 -2.19
CA LEU A 66 -6.88 -30.06 -2.16
C LEU A 66 -7.48 -29.85 -0.76
N GLN A 67 -6.74 -30.19 0.30
CA GLN A 67 -7.26 -30.05 1.67
C GLN A 67 -7.35 -28.57 2.05
N VAL A 68 -6.36 -27.77 1.65
CA VAL A 68 -6.34 -26.33 1.88
C VAL A 68 -7.46 -25.65 1.08
N ALA A 69 -7.65 -26.01 -0.19
CA ALA A 69 -8.73 -25.50 -1.03
C ALA A 69 -10.11 -25.82 -0.44
N ASN A 70 -10.33 -27.07 -0.04
CA ASN A 70 -11.59 -27.49 0.60
C ASN A 70 -11.82 -26.80 1.95
N THR A 71 -10.76 -26.60 2.74
CA THR A 71 -10.85 -25.90 4.03
C THR A 71 -11.29 -24.46 3.80
N LEU A 72 -10.68 -23.75 2.83
CA LEU A 72 -11.07 -22.39 2.49
C LEU A 72 -12.52 -22.31 2.03
N SER A 73 -12.94 -23.21 1.14
CA SER A 73 -14.34 -23.27 0.65
C SER A 73 -15.37 -23.47 1.76
N GLY A 74 -14.97 -24.12 2.86
CA GLY A 74 -15.81 -24.33 4.05
C GLY A 74 -15.86 -23.17 5.05
N THR A 75 -15.16 -22.08 4.80
CA THR A 75 -15.15 -20.90 5.66
C THR A 75 -16.22 -19.87 5.26
N ASP A 76 -16.44 -18.87 6.13
CA ASP A 76 -17.35 -17.76 5.82
C ASP A 76 -16.92 -17.00 4.56
N ILE A 77 -15.60 -16.78 4.38
CA ILE A 77 -15.07 -16.17 3.16
C ILE A 77 -15.28 -17.07 1.95
N GLY A 78 -15.13 -18.39 2.10
CA GLY A 78 -15.34 -19.38 1.04
C GLY A 78 -16.77 -19.38 0.51
N SER A 79 -17.74 -18.99 1.34
CA SER A 79 -19.16 -18.87 0.99
C SER A 79 -19.52 -17.53 0.30
N HIS A 80 -18.56 -16.64 0.12
CA HIS A 80 -18.81 -15.33 -0.49
C HIS A 80 -19.18 -15.48 -1.98
N PRO A 81 -20.28 -14.86 -2.47
CA PRO A 81 -20.78 -15.07 -3.84
C PRO A 81 -19.84 -14.60 -4.95
N MET A 82 -18.86 -13.75 -4.63
CA MET A 82 -17.86 -13.24 -5.56
C MET A 82 -16.49 -13.93 -5.39
N LEU A 83 -16.41 -15.01 -4.59
CA LEU A 83 -15.22 -15.83 -4.45
C LEU A 83 -15.39 -17.15 -5.18
N GLU A 84 -14.41 -17.50 -5.95
CA GLU A 84 -14.24 -18.84 -6.54
C GLU A 84 -12.93 -19.45 -6.00
N VAL A 85 -12.99 -20.70 -5.54
CA VAL A 85 -11.80 -21.43 -5.07
C VAL A 85 -11.56 -22.60 -6.02
N ILE A 86 -10.42 -22.57 -6.67
CA ILE A 86 -9.99 -23.58 -7.66
C ILE A 86 -8.86 -24.42 -7.06
N HIS A 87 -9.09 -25.74 -7.05
CA HIS A 87 -8.02 -26.69 -6.79
C HIS A 87 -7.24 -26.96 -8.08
N GLY A 88 -5.97 -26.60 -8.12
CA GLY A 88 -5.13 -26.84 -9.28
C GLY A 88 -3.70 -26.37 -9.12
N ASP A 89 -2.82 -26.87 -9.98
CA ASP A 89 -1.44 -26.41 -10.02
C ASP A 89 -1.39 -25.02 -10.68
N HIS A 90 -0.87 -24.06 -9.93
CA HIS A 90 -0.74 -22.67 -10.35
C HIS A 90 0.31 -22.45 -11.46
N LEU A 91 1.05 -23.48 -11.86
CA LEU A 91 1.96 -23.50 -13.01
C LEU A 91 1.40 -24.26 -14.20
N ASP A 92 0.21 -24.85 -14.09
CA ASP A 92 -0.46 -25.55 -15.17
C ASP A 92 -1.23 -24.57 -16.07
N ARG A 93 -0.77 -24.41 -17.31
CA ARG A 93 -1.37 -23.51 -18.30
C ARG A 93 -2.80 -23.90 -18.65
N ASP A 94 -3.12 -25.18 -18.66
CA ASP A 94 -4.47 -25.64 -19.03
C ASP A 94 -5.48 -25.23 -17.96
N ILE A 95 -5.13 -25.41 -16.68
CA ILE A 95 -5.94 -24.94 -15.55
C ILE A 95 -6.08 -23.41 -15.59
N LEU A 96 -5.00 -22.68 -15.78
CA LEU A 96 -5.04 -21.21 -15.85
C LEU A 96 -5.87 -20.71 -17.04
N THR A 97 -5.88 -21.44 -18.15
CA THR A 97 -6.71 -21.12 -19.31
C THR A 97 -8.17 -21.41 -19.04
N GLU A 98 -8.49 -22.54 -18.40
CA GLU A 98 -9.87 -22.93 -18.05
C GLU A 98 -10.54 -21.91 -17.13
N ILE A 99 -9.82 -21.37 -16.15
CA ILE A 99 -10.32 -20.33 -15.27
C ILE A 99 -10.33 -18.94 -15.90
N GLY A 100 -9.88 -18.79 -17.13
CA GLY A 100 -9.82 -17.50 -17.82
C GLY A 100 -8.88 -16.51 -17.16
N ILE A 101 -7.65 -16.93 -16.78
CA ILE A 101 -6.69 -16.10 -16.07
C ILE A 101 -6.41 -14.78 -16.80
N SER A 102 -6.42 -14.77 -18.13
CA SER A 102 -6.21 -13.59 -18.98
C SER A 102 -7.27 -12.50 -18.81
N GLU A 103 -8.44 -12.83 -18.28
CA GLU A 103 -9.51 -11.87 -18.01
C GLU A 103 -9.37 -11.21 -16.63
N HIS A 104 -8.43 -11.67 -15.82
CA HIS A 104 -8.14 -11.06 -14.52
C HIS A 104 -7.29 -9.79 -14.70
N HIS A 105 -7.67 -8.75 -13.98
CA HIS A 105 -6.97 -7.45 -14.01
C HIS A 105 -5.68 -7.50 -13.17
N ILE A 106 -5.70 -8.32 -12.13
CA ILE A 106 -4.56 -8.51 -11.22
C ILE A 106 -4.40 -9.99 -10.91
N ALA A 107 -3.15 -10.47 -10.85
CA ALA A 107 -2.79 -11.73 -10.24
C ALA A 107 -1.76 -11.51 -9.12
N ILE A 108 -1.99 -12.09 -7.95
CA ILE A 108 -1.13 -11.94 -6.77
C ILE A 108 -0.66 -13.31 -6.31
N ALA A 109 0.64 -13.59 -6.44
CA ALA A 109 1.25 -14.80 -5.94
C ALA A 109 1.63 -14.64 -4.45
N ALA A 110 1.00 -15.44 -3.59
CA ALA A 110 1.19 -15.45 -2.14
C ALA A 110 1.64 -16.83 -1.64
N LEU A 111 2.56 -17.47 -2.35
CA LEU A 111 3.08 -18.79 -2.01
C LEU A 111 4.15 -18.71 -0.91
N GLU A 112 4.47 -19.84 -0.29
CA GLU A 112 5.53 -19.91 0.72
C GLU A 112 6.93 -19.96 0.10
N ASP A 113 7.03 -20.46 -1.12
CA ASP A 113 8.27 -20.52 -1.90
C ASP A 113 8.39 -19.32 -2.83
N ASP A 114 9.50 -18.59 -2.72
CA ASP A 114 9.75 -17.38 -3.50
C ASP A 114 9.89 -17.67 -5.00
N LEU A 115 10.54 -18.79 -5.38
CA LEU A 115 10.72 -19.15 -6.78
C LEU A 115 9.39 -19.58 -7.41
N ALA A 116 8.56 -20.31 -6.67
CA ALA A 116 7.22 -20.67 -7.11
C ALA A 116 6.35 -19.40 -7.27
N SER A 117 6.43 -18.44 -6.35
CA SER A 117 5.74 -17.15 -6.45
C SER A 117 6.16 -16.36 -7.69
N ILE A 118 7.46 -16.31 -7.96
CA ILE A 118 8.01 -15.66 -9.16
C ILE A 118 7.51 -16.34 -10.43
N ALA A 119 7.61 -17.66 -10.49
CA ALA A 119 7.19 -18.44 -11.65
C ALA A 119 5.69 -18.25 -11.93
N ALA A 120 4.84 -18.33 -10.89
CA ALA A 120 3.40 -18.15 -11.03
C ALA A 120 3.02 -16.74 -11.49
N ALA A 121 3.65 -15.70 -10.94
CA ALA A 121 3.40 -14.32 -11.35
C ALA A 121 3.86 -14.04 -12.79
N LEU A 122 5.01 -14.59 -13.20
CA LEU A 122 5.48 -14.48 -14.58
C LEU A 122 4.58 -15.21 -15.56
N LEU A 123 4.13 -16.42 -15.20
CA LEU A 123 3.20 -17.19 -16.03
C LEU A 123 1.86 -16.45 -16.19
N ALA A 124 1.30 -15.92 -15.12
CA ALA A 124 0.08 -15.11 -15.19
C ALA A 124 0.27 -13.87 -16.09
N SER A 125 1.43 -13.21 -16.01
CA SER A 125 1.77 -12.09 -16.88
C SER A 125 1.88 -12.51 -18.36
N ASP A 126 2.55 -13.61 -18.63
CA ASP A 126 2.70 -14.19 -19.98
C ASP A 126 1.33 -14.59 -20.58
N MET A 127 0.39 -15.01 -19.74
CA MET A 127 -0.98 -15.34 -20.14
C MET A 127 -1.92 -14.13 -20.26
N GLY A 128 -1.43 -12.91 -20.09
CA GLY A 128 -2.19 -11.68 -20.39
C GLY A 128 -2.73 -10.93 -19.21
N VAL A 129 -2.45 -11.33 -17.96
CA VAL A 129 -2.84 -10.53 -16.78
C VAL A 129 -2.11 -9.20 -16.80
N GLN A 130 -2.86 -8.10 -16.71
CA GLN A 130 -2.31 -6.75 -16.87
C GLN A 130 -1.37 -6.34 -15.72
N ARG A 131 -1.65 -6.78 -14.50
CA ARG A 131 -0.88 -6.43 -13.31
C ARG A 131 -0.60 -7.68 -12.51
N THR A 132 0.68 -7.95 -12.27
CA THR A 132 1.09 -9.06 -11.44
C THR A 132 1.82 -8.58 -10.21
N GLY A 133 1.56 -9.24 -9.10
CA GLY A 133 2.21 -8.96 -7.83
C GLY A 133 2.63 -10.23 -7.12
N LEU A 134 3.59 -10.09 -6.23
CA LEU A 134 4.03 -11.23 -5.41
C LEU A 134 4.61 -10.78 -4.07
N LEU A 135 4.58 -11.71 -3.12
CA LEU A 135 5.19 -11.56 -1.81
C LEU A 135 6.43 -12.43 -1.74
N LEU A 136 7.54 -11.86 -1.28
CA LEU A 136 8.84 -12.53 -1.16
C LEU A 136 9.35 -12.51 0.27
N TYR A 137 10.09 -13.55 0.63
CA TYR A 137 10.86 -13.62 1.87
C TYR A 137 12.27 -13.07 1.70
N ASP A 138 12.82 -13.15 0.46
CA ASP A 138 14.14 -12.67 0.12
C ASP A 138 14.09 -11.28 -0.51
N ALA A 139 14.61 -10.29 0.22
CA ALA A 139 14.64 -8.89 -0.20
C ALA A 139 15.45 -8.66 -1.50
N ASP A 140 16.46 -9.49 -1.77
CA ASP A 140 17.30 -9.34 -2.96
C ASP A 140 16.52 -9.68 -4.24
N LEU A 141 15.56 -10.60 -4.15
CA LEU A 141 14.69 -10.98 -5.26
C LEU A 141 13.70 -9.86 -5.66
N VAL A 142 13.32 -8.97 -4.74
CA VAL A 142 12.37 -7.88 -5.02
C VAL A 142 12.84 -6.99 -6.18
N LYS A 143 14.12 -6.62 -6.19
CA LYS A 143 14.68 -5.79 -7.28
C LYS A 143 14.80 -6.56 -8.60
N VAL A 144 15.06 -7.86 -8.52
CA VAL A 144 15.18 -8.73 -9.69
C VAL A 144 13.83 -8.87 -10.36
N THR A 145 12.79 -9.20 -9.59
CA THR A 145 11.43 -9.40 -10.10
C THR A 145 10.83 -8.14 -10.74
N GLN A 146 11.10 -6.97 -10.19
CA GLN A 146 10.71 -5.69 -10.82
C GLN A 146 11.34 -5.50 -12.21
N ARG A 147 12.60 -5.93 -12.40
CA ARG A 147 13.27 -5.89 -13.71
C ARG A 147 12.70 -6.93 -14.69
N MET A 148 12.09 -7.99 -14.20
CA MET A 148 11.44 -9.02 -14.99
C MET A 148 10.03 -8.65 -15.44
N GLY A 149 9.56 -7.44 -15.12
CA GLY A 149 8.24 -6.95 -15.53
C GLY A 149 7.11 -7.20 -14.53
N ILE A 150 7.40 -7.75 -13.35
CA ILE A 150 6.41 -7.88 -12.28
C ILE A 150 6.03 -6.48 -11.79
N THR A 151 4.73 -6.20 -11.77
CA THR A 151 4.21 -4.87 -11.47
C THR A 151 4.57 -4.42 -10.05
N PHE A 152 4.44 -5.31 -9.07
CA PHE A 152 4.84 -5.04 -7.68
C PHE A 152 5.35 -6.30 -6.98
N ALA A 153 6.37 -6.14 -6.18
CA ALA A 153 6.92 -7.18 -5.31
C ALA A 153 7.08 -6.63 -3.89
N VAL A 154 6.66 -7.39 -2.91
CA VAL A 154 6.63 -6.99 -1.50
C VAL A 154 7.56 -7.89 -0.69
N ASP A 155 8.54 -7.28 -0.01
CA ASP A 155 9.35 -7.94 1.00
C ASP A 155 8.55 -8.08 2.30
N ARG A 156 8.17 -9.31 2.64
CA ARG A 156 7.37 -9.63 3.83
C ARG A 156 8.05 -9.22 5.13
N LYS A 157 9.35 -9.44 5.23
CA LYS A 157 10.12 -9.13 6.46
C LYS A 157 10.19 -7.64 6.68
N ARG A 158 10.44 -6.89 5.60
CA ARG A 158 10.52 -5.43 5.66
C ARG A 158 9.20 -4.81 6.07
N VAL A 159 8.08 -5.25 5.48
CA VAL A 159 6.74 -4.75 5.86
C VAL A 159 6.46 -5.02 7.35
N ALA A 160 6.81 -6.20 7.86
CA ALA A 160 6.64 -6.51 9.28
C ALA A 160 7.48 -5.59 10.18
N VAL A 161 8.76 -5.39 9.83
CA VAL A 161 9.67 -4.49 10.56
C VAL A 161 9.17 -3.04 10.49
N ASP A 162 8.79 -2.56 9.32
CA ASP A 162 8.26 -1.22 9.13
C ASP A 162 7.00 -0.97 9.96
N ASN A 163 6.08 -1.95 10.03
CA ASN A 163 4.90 -1.89 10.89
C ASN A 163 5.25 -1.90 12.39
N MET A 164 6.21 -2.71 12.82
CA MET A 164 6.67 -2.71 14.21
C MET A 164 7.28 -1.36 14.60
N LEU A 165 8.14 -0.82 13.75
CA LEU A 165 8.73 0.50 13.95
C LEU A 165 7.66 1.59 13.99
N ALA A 166 6.69 1.53 13.09
CA ALA A 166 5.56 2.45 13.11
C ALA A 166 4.81 2.41 14.44
N GLN A 167 4.56 1.23 15.01
CA GLN A 167 3.87 1.09 16.31
C GLN A 167 4.72 1.58 17.48
N ILE A 168 6.03 1.38 17.46
CA ILE A 168 6.93 1.88 18.50
C ILE A 168 6.96 3.40 18.50
N HIS A 169 7.01 4.00 17.34
CA HIS A 169 7.04 5.46 17.19
C HIS A 169 5.67 6.13 17.44
N THR A 170 4.55 5.43 17.23
CA THR A 170 3.20 5.98 17.52
C THR A 170 2.96 6.31 19.00
N LYS A 171 3.70 5.68 19.91
CA LYS A 171 3.62 6.01 21.35
C LYS A 171 4.14 7.40 21.69
N THR A 172 4.89 8.03 20.80
CA THR A 172 5.58 9.30 21.08
C THR A 172 4.84 10.53 20.54
N ALA A 173 4.16 10.50 19.40
CA ALA A 173 3.47 11.68 18.86
C ALA A 173 2.60 11.45 17.60
N GLY A 174 2.43 10.25 17.07
CA GLY A 174 1.62 10.04 15.87
C GLY A 174 2.04 8.85 15.01
N GLY A 175 1.40 8.67 13.86
CA GLY A 175 1.66 7.58 12.95
C GLY A 175 2.96 7.78 12.15
N TYR A 176 3.63 6.69 11.86
CA TYR A 176 4.87 6.64 11.08
C TYR A 176 4.65 5.77 9.86
N ALA A 177 5.00 6.23 8.68
CA ALA A 177 4.91 5.46 7.45
C ALA A 177 6.23 5.54 6.68
N ILE A 178 6.82 4.38 6.41
CA ILE A 178 8.00 4.27 5.56
C ILE A 178 7.55 4.24 4.11
N LEU A 179 8.09 5.12 3.29
CA LEU A 179 7.87 5.12 1.85
C LEU A 179 8.86 4.14 1.21
N SER A 180 8.49 2.86 1.15
CA SER A 180 9.38 1.75 0.78
C SER A 180 10.09 1.93 -0.56
N ASN A 181 9.50 2.68 -1.49
CA ASN A 181 10.04 2.88 -2.83
C ASN A 181 10.87 4.17 -2.99
N ILE A 182 10.98 4.98 -1.93
CA ILE A 182 11.74 6.23 -1.96
C ILE A 182 12.81 6.17 -0.88
N PRO A 183 14.09 5.97 -1.24
CA PRO A 183 15.14 5.92 -0.26
C PRO A 183 15.28 7.26 0.48
N ASN A 184 15.57 7.18 1.78
CA ASN A 184 15.84 8.32 2.64
C ASN A 184 14.67 9.31 2.85
N ILE A 185 13.44 8.94 2.55
CA ILE A 185 12.25 9.73 2.87
C ILE A 185 11.24 8.87 3.61
N ILE A 186 10.71 9.42 4.68
CA ILE A 186 9.63 8.83 5.46
C ILE A 186 8.49 9.83 5.63
N GLY A 187 7.28 9.31 5.74
CA GLY A 187 6.10 10.07 6.13
C GLY A 187 5.82 9.90 7.62
N VAL A 188 5.68 10.98 8.34
CA VAL A 188 5.38 10.98 9.78
C VAL A 188 4.12 11.78 10.03
N SER A 189 3.21 11.26 10.85
CA SER A 189 2.04 11.98 11.34
C SER A 189 2.32 12.52 12.74
N MET A 190 2.31 13.84 12.92
CA MET A 190 2.59 14.50 14.19
C MET A 190 1.36 15.26 14.71
N LEU A 191 0.98 14.99 15.94
CA LEU A 191 -0.15 15.67 16.60
C LEU A 191 0.29 17.03 17.13
N VAL A 192 -0.49 18.07 16.84
CA VAL A 192 -0.36 19.38 17.49
C VAL A 192 -1.08 19.33 18.83
N SER A 193 -0.33 19.09 19.90
CA SER A 193 -0.88 19.05 21.26
C SER A 193 -1.21 20.46 21.78
N LYS A 194 -2.07 20.55 22.80
CA LYS A 194 -2.51 21.80 23.42
C LYS A 194 -1.36 22.72 23.85
N ASN A 195 -0.30 22.13 24.39
CA ASN A 195 0.88 22.85 24.85
C ASN A 195 1.96 22.95 23.77
N SER A 196 1.68 22.52 22.54
CA SER A 196 2.64 22.63 21.44
C SER A 196 2.90 24.10 21.11
N LYS A 197 4.17 24.46 20.93
CA LYS A 197 4.57 25.77 20.45
C LYS A 197 4.00 26.16 19.08
N PHE A 198 3.38 25.20 18.38
CA PHE A 198 2.78 25.37 17.06
C PHE A 198 1.28 25.68 17.13
N ALA A 199 0.60 25.30 18.22
CA ALA A 199 -0.83 25.56 18.38
C ALA A 199 -1.14 27.07 18.34
N GLY A 200 -2.14 27.45 17.53
CA GLY A 200 -2.55 28.83 17.33
C GLY A 200 -1.68 29.65 16.38
N LYS A 201 -0.56 29.13 15.89
CA LYS A 201 0.31 29.83 14.93
C LYS A 201 -0.05 29.52 13.49
N ARG A 202 0.17 30.48 12.61
CA ARG A 202 0.13 30.24 11.17
C ARG A 202 1.32 29.38 10.74
N VAL A 203 1.17 28.60 9.67
CA VAL A 203 2.22 27.73 9.12
C VAL A 203 3.52 28.55 8.90
N LEU A 204 3.40 29.77 8.36
CA LEU A 204 4.53 30.67 8.14
C LEU A 204 5.24 31.06 9.46
N GLU A 205 4.48 31.30 10.51
CA GLU A 205 4.98 31.74 11.82
C GLU A 205 5.58 30.59 12.64
N ALA A 206 5.23 29.35 12.30
CA ALA A 206 5.74 28.17 12.98
C ALA A 206 7.23 27.91 12.71
N ALA A 207 7.81 28.59 11.71
CA ALA A 207 9.24 28.55 11.36
C ALA A 207 9.77 27.10 11.25
N PHE A 208 9.10 26.28 10.46
CA PHE A 208 9.52 24.90 10.22
C PHE A 208 10.85 24.87 9.45
N PRO A 209 11.78 23.99 9.84
CA PRO A 209 13.05 23.87 9.13
C PRO A 209 12.87 23.41 7.67
N GLU A 210 13.80 23.77 6.81
CA GLU A 210 13.74 23.42 5.37
C GLU A 210 13.67 21.91 5.09
N TRP A 211 14.28 21.10 5.97
CA TRP A 211 14.25 19.64 5.84
C TRP A 211 12.89 19.02 6.20
N MET A 212 11.98 19.79 6.76
CA MET A 212 10.66 19.35 7.18
C MET A 212 9.60 19.83 6.17
N ARG A 213 9.02 18.94 5.42
CA ARG A 213 7.99 19.25 4.44
C ARG A 213 6.64 18.78 4.92
N ILE A 214 5.73 19.72 5.21
CA ILE A 214 4.36 19.40 5.56
C ILE A 214 3.59 19.13 4.25
N ALA A 215 3.09 17.91 4.10
CA ALA A 215 2.28 17.51 2.96
C ALA A 215 0.81 17.95 3.16
N PHE A 216 0.26 17.64 4.33
CA PHE A 216 -1.13 17.95 4.70
C PHE A 216 -1.25 18.30 6.16
N ILE A 217 -2.31 19.07 6.47
CA ILE A 217 -2.85 19.25 7.81
C ILE A 217 -4.16 18.45 7.85
N GLN A 218 -4.22 17.42 8.67
CA GLN A 218 -5.45 16.68 8.90
C GLN A 218 -6.16 17.28 10.11
N ARG A 219 -7.42 17.66 9.94
CA ARG A 219 -8.27 18.29 10.96
C ARG A 219 -9.61 17.55 11.03
N ARG A 220 -10.15 17.37 12.20
CA ARG A 220 -11.53 16.90 12.36
C ARG A 220 -12.49 18.04 12.06
N ASN A 221 -13.46 17.79 11.18
CA ASN A 221 -14.58 18.71 10.98
C ASN A 221 -15.60 18.59 12.11
N THR A 222 -16.65 19.42 12.05
CA THR A 222 -17.74 19.43 13.03
C THR A 222 -18.47 18.09 13.18
N ASN A 223 -18.39 17.21 12.17
CA ASN A 223 -18.99 15.88 12.17
C ASN A 223 -18.01 14.80 12.65
N GLY A 224 -16.82 15.18 13.13
CA GLY A 224 -15.78 14.25 13.59
C GLY A 224 -14.99 13.55 12.48
N ILE A 225 -15.23 13.88 11.22
CA ILE A 225 -14.56 13.29 10.05
C ILE A 225 -13.24 14.01 9.80
N TRP A 226 -12.18 13.23 9.50
CA TRP A 226 -10.88 13.80 9.15
C TRP A 226 -10.90 14.40 7.74
N GLU A 227 -10.54 15.66 7.65
CA GLU A 227 -10.32 16.38 6.39
C GLU A 227 -8.84 16.71 6.22
N SER A 228 -8.33 16.53 4.98
CA SER A 228 -6.97 16.89 4.62
C SER A 228 -6.92 18.29 4.01
N LEU A 229 -6.29 19.21 4.72
CA LEU A 229 -6.16 20.61 4.34
C LEU A 229 -4.77 20.87 3.74
N ARG A 230 -4.71 21.77 2.75
CA ARG A 230 -3.44 22.23 2.20
C ARG A 230 -2.70 23.09 3.23
N PRO A 231 -1.39 22.90 3.46
CA PRO A 231 -0.59 23.69 4.39
C PRO A 231 -0.18 25.05 3.76
N SER A 232 -1.15 25.93 3.51
CA SER A 232 -0.86 27.28 3.02
C SER A 232 -0.20 28.15 4.12
N PRO A 233 0.63 29.15 3.77
CA PRO A 233 1.38 29.96 4.73
C PRO A 233 0.53 30.67 5.79
N ASP A 234 -0.68 31.07 5.42
CA ASP A 234 -1.67 31.74 6.23
C ASP A 234 -2.54 30.80 7.10
N LYS A 235 -2.45 29.49 6.84
CA LYS A 235 -3.25 28.51 7.57
C LYS A 235 -2.82 28.41 9.02
N THR A 236 -3.75 28.60 9.94
CA THR A 236 -3.51 28.46 11.39
C THR A 236 -3.55 26.98 11.78
N LEU A 237 -2.55 26.54 12.55
CA LEU A 237 -2.48 25.22 13.15
C LEU A 237 -3.31 25.22 14.44
N LEU A 238 -4.25 24.32 14.55
CA LEU A 238 -5.11 24.18 15.72
C LEU A 238 -4.65 22.99 16.58
N GLU A 239 -5.08 23.01 17.83
CA GLU A 239 -4.99 21.85 18.70
C GLU A 239 -5.70 20.65 18.06
N GLU A 240 -5.15 19.45 18.23
CA GLU A 240 -5.58 18.19 17.60
C GLU A 240 -5.38 18.08 16.10
N ASP A 241 -4.85 19.10 15.42
CA ASP A 241 -4.40 18.91 14.03
C ASP A 241 -3.31 17.83 13.96
N ARG A 242 -3.37 17.03 12.92
CA ARG A 242 -2.28 16.10 12.56
C ARG A 242 -1.53 16.63 11.36
N LEU A 243 -0.24 16.84 11.51
CA LEU A 243 0.63 17.25 10.42
C LEU A 243 1.23 16.02 9.76
N ILE A 244 0.95 15.82 8.49
CA ILE A 244 1.61 14.79 7.68
C ILE A 244 2.89 15.42 7.13
N ILE A 245 4.03 14.91 7.55
CA ILE A 245 5.34 15.50 7.31
C ILE A 245 6.23 14.51 6.58
N PHE A 246 6.94 14.98 5.56
CA PHE A 246 8.04 14.24 4.94
C PHE A 246 9.37 14.74 5.47
N CYS A 247 10.22 13.81 5.88
CA CYS A 247 11.58 14.09 6.32
C CYS A 247 12.50 12.88 6.06
N SER A 248 13.81 13.06 6.24
CA SER A 248 14.73 11.92 6.24
C SER A 248 14.65 11.13 7.56
N PRO A 249 14.90 9.81 7.56
CA PRO A 249 14.85 8.97 8.77
C PRO A 249 15.72 9.50 9.92
N GLU A 250 16.87 10.07 9.60
CA GLU A 250 17.82 10.63 10.57
C GLU A 250 17.24 11.82 11.36
N ARG A 251 16.23 12.50 10.79
CA ARG A 251 15.60 13.68 11.39
C ARG A 251 14.40 13.37 12.28
N VAL A 252 13.97 12.10 12.36
CA VAL A 252 12.80 11.71 13.17
C VAL A 252 12.95 12.10 14.62
N VAL A 253 14.11 11.82 15.22
CA VAL A 253 14.37 12.14 16.63
C VAL A 253 14.32 13.65 16.88
N GLU A 254 14.83 14.46 15.95
CA GLU A 254 14.75 15.91 16.02
C GLU A 254 13.31 16.40 15.84
N LEU A 255 12.56 15.79 14.91
CA LEU A 255 11.16 16.07 14.67
C LEU A 255 10.34 15.80 15.94
N GLU A 256 10.49 14.62 16.54
CA GLU A 256 9.80 14.26 17.79
C GLU A 256 10.09 15.25 18.92
N LYS A 257 11.35 15.66 19.10
CA LYS A 257 11.72 16.67 20.10
C LYS A 257 11.02 18.01 19.89
N ARG A 258 10.74 18.39 18.65
CA ARG A 258 10.06 19.64 18.33
C ARG A 258 8.56 19.62 18.65
N PHE A 259 7.93 18.45 18.62
CA PHE A 259 6.53 18.22 18.92
C PHE A 259 6.29 17.73 20.35
N LYS A 260 7.35 17.31 21.07
CA LYS A 260 7.25 17.05 22.50
C LYS A 260 7.04 18.36 23.25
N VAL A 261 6.13 18.31 24.20
CA VAL A 261 5.84 19.38 25.16
C VAL A 261 6.83 19.27 26.31
#